data_1f751fb15548b48319a88dfbd62fccde
#
_entry.id   1f751fb15548b48319a88dfbd62fccde
#
_cell.length_a   1.000
_cell.length_b   1.000
_cell.length_c   1.000
_cell.angle_alpha   90.00
_cell.angle_beta   90.00
_cell.angle_gamma   90.00
#
_symmetry.space_group_name_H-M   'P 1'
#
loop_
_entity.id
_entity.type
_entity.pdbx_description
1 polymer ?
#
loop_
_entity_poly.entity_id
_entity_poly.type
_entity_poly.pdbx_seq_one_letter_code
_entity_poly.pdbx_strand_id
1 'polypeptide(L)'
;MNESFNLKPGQINGETGIWEMVIGLEIHAQISSKSKLFSGASASFGAEANSNVSLVDAAMPGMLPVINEFCVEQAVKTGLALNAKINNVSIFDRKNYFYADLPQGYQISQFTKPIVGEGEIIIDLDDGLQTTVGIERLHLEQDAGKSLHDQHPSKSYIDLNRTGVALMEIVSKPDIRSPQEAGAYVKKIRSILRYVGACDGNMEEGSLRADCNVSVRKSGEEFGTRCE
;
A
#
# COMPACT_ATOMS: atom_id res chain seq x y z
N MET A 1 26.07 -37.87 7.72
CA MET A 1 24.77 -38.28 7.19
C MET A 1 23.94 -37.03 7.02
N ASN A 2 23.76 -36.55 5.79
CA ASN A 2 22.86 -35.42 5.52
C ASN A 2 21.43 -35.94 5.59
N GLU A 3 20.76 -35.71 6.69
CA GLU A 3 19.32 -35.85 6.75
C GLU A 3 18.74 -34.76 5.82
N SER A 4 18.28 -35.15 4.64
CA SER A 4 17.48 -34.31 3.77
C SER A 4 16.14 -34.12 4.47
N PHE A 5 16.01 -33.07 5.27
CA PHE A 5 14.72 -32.66 5.82
C PHE A 5 13.80 -32.32 4.65
N ASN A 6 12.68 -33.02 4.55
CA ASN A 6 11.61 -32.71 3.60
C ASN A 6 10.94 -31.42 4.07
N LEU A 7 11.50 -30.25 3.69
CA LEU A 7 10.98 -28.95 4.07
C LEU A 7 9.63 -28.72 3.39
N LYS A 8 8.66 -28.23 4.15
CA LYS A 8 7.39 -27.75 3.59
C LYS A 8 7.62 -26.41 2.88
N PRO A 9 6.75 -26.01 1.94
CA PRO A 9 6.80 -24.67 1.37
C PRO A 9 6.88 -23.61 2.47
N GLY A 10 7.79 -22.63 2.30
CA GLY A 10 8.03 -21.58 3.30
C GLY A 10 8.92 -21.95 4.48
N GLN A 11 9.37 -23.20 4.60
CA GLN A 11 10.33 -23.62 5.61
C GLN A 11 11.78 -23.45 5.13
N ILE A 12 12.65 -23.04 6.05
CA ILE A 12 14.09 -22.83 5.84
C ILE A 12 14.86 -23.64 6.89
N ASN A 13 15.92 -24.31 6.47
CA ASN A 13 16.84 -24.97 7.40
C ASN A 13 17.88 -23.97 7.88
N GLY A 14 17.79 -23.55 9.14
CA GLY A 14 18.78 -22.69 9.79
C GLY A 14 19.73 -23.47 10.67
N GLU A 15 20.76 -22.81 11.22
CA GLU A 15 21.74 -23.43 12.14
C GLU A 15 21.10 -24.06 13.40
N THR A 16 19.99 -23.50 13.86
CA THR A 16 19.32 -23.90 15.10
C THR A 16 18.03 -24.70 14.88
N GLY A 17 17.81 -25.19 13.64
CA GLY A 17 16.64 -26.02 13.29
C GLY A 17 15.84 -25.44 12.13
N ILE A 18 14.59 -25.93 11.99
CA ILE A 18 13.68 -25.54 10.91
C ILE A 18 12.93 -24.28 11.31
N TRP A 19 12.99 -23.29 10.45
CA TRP A 19 12.30 -22.01 10.57
C TRP A 19 11.22 -21.90 9.51
N GLU A 20 10.18 -21.14 9.76
CA GLU A 20 9.20 -20.75 8.74
C GLU A 20 9.30 -19.25 8.44
N MET A 21 9.17 -18.92 7.17
CA MET A 21 9.07 -17.55 6.70
C MET A 21 7.66 -17.02 6.99
N VAL A 22 7.58 -15.77 7.43
CA VAL A 22 6.32 -15.06 7.68
C VAL A 22 6.37 -13.75 6.92
N ILE A 23 5.43 -13.55 6.01
CA ILE A 23 5.38 -12.38 5.13
C ILE A 23 4.03 -11.68 5.29
N GLY A 24 4.07 -10.36 5.44
CA GLY A 24 2.95 -9.45 5.29
C GLY A 24 3.26 -8.46 4.17
N LEU A 25 2.23 -8.00 3.47
CA LEU A 25 2.36 -7.07 2.36
C LEU A 25 1.49 -5.83 2.58
N GLU A 26 2.04 -4.68 2.25
CA GLU A 26 1.36 -3.40 2.18
C GLU A 26 1.32 -2.96 0.72
N ILE A 27 0.13 -2.90 0.13
CA ILE A 27 -0.06 -2.52 -1.27
C ILE A 27 -0.58 -1.08 -1.33
N HIS A 28 0.22 -0.19 -1.89
CA HIS A 28 -0.16 1.19 -2.16
C HIS A 28 -0.68 1.29 -3.59
N ALA A 29 -1.93 1.67 -3.76
CA ALA A 29 -2.56 1.82 -5.05
C ALA A 29 -3.09 3.25 -5.23
N GLN A 30 -2.57 3.98 -6.23
CA GLN A 30 -3.13 5.28 -6.60
C GLN A 30 -4.51 5.11 -7.19
N ILE A 31 -5.48 5.86 -6.66
CA ILE A 31 -6.85 5.83 -7.15
C ILE A 31 -6.94 6.50 -8.50
N SER A 32 -7.62 5.88 -9.47
CA SER A 32 -7.88 6.41 -10.81
C SER A 32 -8.86 7.59 -10.78
N SER A 33 -8.52 8.62 -9.98
CA SER A 33 -9.30 9.85 -9.84
C SER A 33 -8.73 10.96 -10.71
N LYS A 34 -9.59 11.84 -11.21
CA LYS A 34 -9.18 13.03 -11.97
C LYS A 34 -8.58 14.12 -11.08
N SER A 35 -8.98 14.16 -9.81
CA SER A 35 -8.50 15.12 -8.82
C SER A 35 -7.97 14.41 -7.58
N LYS A 36 -7.21 15.14 -6.77
CA LYS A 36 -6.53 14.62 -5.58
C LYS A 36 -7.51 14.28 -4.46
N LEU A 37 -7.00 13.67 -3.37
CA LEU A 37 -7.83 13.20 -2.25
C LEU A 37 -8.53 14.35 -1.51
N PHE A 38 -7.84 15.49 -1.34
CA PHE A 38 -8.33 16.61 -0.54
C PHE A 38 -8.30 17.95 -1.28
N SER A 39 -8.11 17.95 -2.58
CA SER A 39 -8.10 19.15 -3.41
C SER A 39 -8.59 18.89 -4.81
N GLY A 40 -8.99 19.95 -5.51
CA GLY A 40 -9.39 19.90 -6.92
C GLY A 40 -8.23 19.88 -7.91
N ALA A 41 -6.97 19.89 -7.45
CA ALA A 41 -5.82 19.80 -8.36
C ALA A 41 -5.82 18.49 -9.13
N SER A 42 -5.29 18.51 -10.35
CA SER A 42 -5.24 17.32 -11.22
C SER A 42 -4.35 16.23 -10.60
N ALA A 43 -4.79 14.97 -10.70
CA ALA A 43 -4.02 13.79 -10.35
C ALA A 43 -3.30 13.17 -11.56
N SER A 44 -3.26 13.85 -12.73
CA SER A 44 -2.66 13.31 -13.95
C SER A 44 -1.15 13.15 -13.83
N PHE A 45 -0.64 12.01 -14.31
CA PHE A 45 0.79 11.70 -14.41
C PHE A 45 1.43 12.45 -15.59
N GLY A 46 2.74 12.77 -15.47
CA GLY A 46 3.55 13.28 -16.59
C GLY A 46 3.38 14.76 -16.90
N ALA A 47 2.68 15.54 -16.07
CA ALA A 47 2.61 17.00 -16.23
C ALA A 47 3.94 17.67 -15.85
N GLU A 48 4.14 18.92 -16.31
CA GLU A 48 5.28 19.74 -15.92
C GLU A 48 5.38 19.85 -14.39
N ALA A 49 6.60 19.80 -13.85
CA ALA A 49 6.83 19.81 -12.41
C ALA A 49 6.13 21.01 -11.73
N ASN A 50 5.45 20.71 -10.62
CA ASN A 50 4.69 21.69 -9.82
C ASN A 50 3.53 22.39 -10.56
N SER A 51 3.05 21.87 -11.68
CA SER A 51 1.89 22.41 -12.40
C SER A 51 0.54 21.95 -11.84
N ASN A 52 0.51 20.81 -11.15
CA ASN A 52 -0.69 20.21 -10.56
C ASN A 52 -0.67 20.33 -9.02
N VAL A 53 -0.50 21.53 -8.48
CA VAL A 53 -0.37 21.79 -7.05
C VAL A 53 -1.45 22.77 -6.60
N SER A 54 -2.25 22.37 -5.60
CA SER A 54 -3.18 23.27 -4.93
C SER A 54 -2.54 23.93 -3.70
N LEU A 55 -3.20 24.92 -3.13
CA LEU A 55 -2.77 25.54 -1.89
C LEU A 55 -2.81 24.58 -0.70
N VAL A 56 -3.70 23.58 -0.74
CA VAL A 56 -3.73 22.46 0.25
C VAL A 56 -2.49 21.60 0.12
N ASP A 57 -2.13 21.20 -1.11
CA ASP A 57 -0.96 20.37 -1.39
C ASP A 57 0.36 21.07 -1.00
N ALA A 58 0.41 22.39 -1.19
CA ALA A 58 1.53 23.25 -0.82
C ALA A 58 1.56 23.63 0.67
N ALA A 59 0.62 23.12 1.47
CA ALA A 59 0.49 23.41 2.91
C ALA A 59 0.38 24.91 3.25
N MET A 60 -0.29 25.69 2.41
CA MET A 60 -0.45 27.12 2.66
C MET A 60 -1.30 27.38 3.91
N PRO A 61 -0.95 28.36 4.74
CA PRO A 61 -1.67 28.66 5.97
C PRO A 61 -3.16 28.93 5.72
N GLY A 62 -4.02 28.34 6.56
CA GLY A 62 -5.48 28.50 6.49
C GLY A 62 -6.20 27.61 5.49
N MET A 63 -5.47 26.80 4.70
CA MET A 63 -6.09 25.82 3.80
C MET A 63 -6.50 24.56 4.55
N LEU A 64 -7.75 24.14 4.34
CA LEU A 64 -8.30 22.93 4.96
C LEU A 64 -8.63 21.88 3.88
N PRO A 65 -8.38 20.59 4.17
CA PRO A 65 -8.70 19.50 3.27
C PRO A 65 -10.21 19.29 3.18
N VAL A 66 -10.71 19.02 1.96
CA VAL A 66 -12.08 18.58 1.70
C VAL A 66 -12.01 17.27 0.91
N ILE A 67 -12.61 16.22 1.47
CA ILE A 67 -12.50 14.87 0.90
C ILE A 67 -13.16 14.74 -0.47
N ASN A 68 -12.52 14.01 -1.35
CA ASN A 68 -13.02 13.64 -2.66
C ASN A 68 -13.93 12.40 -2.55
N GLU A 69 -15.22 12.59 -2.80
CA GLU A 69 -16.25 11.55 -2.74
C GLU A 69 -15.91 10.36 -3.66
N PHE A 70 -15.42 10.61 -4.87
CA PHE A 70 -15.02 9.54 -5.79
C PHE A 70 -13.96 8.61 -5.19
N CYS A 71 -13.01 9.16 -4.43
CA CYS A 71 -11.98 8.33 -3.78
C CYS A 71 -12.58 7.42 -2.70
N VAL A 72 -13.57 7.93 -1.96
CA VAL A 72 -14.33 7.14 -0.97
C VAL A 72 -15.08 6.00 -1.65
N GLU A 73 -15.77 6.29 -2.75
CA GLU A 73 -16.49 5.27 -3.54
C GLU A 73 -15.55 4.17 -4.06
N GLN A 74 -14.37 4.54 -4.57
CA GLN A 74 -13.39 3.55 -5.04
C GLN A 74 -12.85 2.68 -3.89
N ALA A 75 -12.62 3.24 -2.71
CA ALA A 75 -12.21 2.48 -1.53
C ALA A 75 -13.30 1.49 -1.09
N VAL A 76 -14.55 1.91 -1.05
CA VAL A 76 -15.69 1.02 -0.72
C VAL A 76 -15.83 -0.09 -1.77
N LYS A 77 -15.76 0.25 -3.06
CA LYS A 77 -15.84 -0.71 -4.17
C LYS A 77 -14.71 -1.75 -4.07
N THR A 78 -13.51 -1.30 -3.78
CA THR A 78 -12.36 -2.19 -3.57
C THR A 78 -12.55 -3.07 -2.35
N GLY A 79 -13.02 -2.52 -1.23
CA GLY A 79 -13.32 -3.28 -0.02
C GLY A 79 -14.32 -4.41 -0.24
N LEU A 80 -15.38 -4.14 -1.00
CA LEU A 80 -16.36 -5.17 -1.38
C LEU A 80 -15.72 -6.27 -2.25
N ALA A 81 -14.84 -5.89 -3.18
CA ALA A 81 -14.14 -6.85 -4.04
C ALA A 81 -13.08 -7.69 -3.28
N LEU A 82 -12.62 -7.20 -2.12
CA LEU A 82 -11.74 -7.92 -1.20
C LEU A 82 -12.52 -8.75 -0.15
N ASN A 83 -13.84 -8.90 -0.33
CA ASN A 83 -14.70 -9.57 0.62
C ASN A 83 -14.53 -9.02 2.05
N ALA A 84 -14.32 -7.71 2.17
CA ALA A 84 -13.99 -7.03 3.41
C ALA A 84 -15.17 -6.26 3.99
N LYS A 85 -15.15 -6.05 5.30
CA LYS A 85 -16.16 -5.30 6.02
C LYS A 85 -16.01 -3.80 5.74
N ILE A 86 -17.07 -3.16 5.25
CA ILE A 86 -17.12 -1.71 5.11
C ILE A 86 -17.52 -1.08 6.45
N ASN A 87 -16.76 -0.10 6.92
CA ASN A 87 -17.04 0.62 8.15
C ASN A 87 -17.89 1.87 7.87
N ASN A 88 -19.03 1.99 8.54
CA ASN A 88 -19.94 3.13 8.40
C ASN A 88 -19.37 4.45 8.97
N VAL A 89 -18.36 4.35 9.83
CA VAL A 89 -17.66 5.50 10.40
C VAL A 89 -16.17 5.27 10.24
N SER A 90 -15.52 6.19 9.57
CA SER A 90 -14.06 6.22 9.45
C SER A 90 -13.50 7.57 9.89
N ILE A 91 -12.25 7.59 10.35
CA ILE A 91 -11.60 8.79 10.86
C ILE A 91 -10.22 8.90 10.22
N PHE A 92 -9.88 10.12 9.81
CA PHE A 92 -8.53 10.44 9.37
C PHE A 92 -7.68 10.88 10.57
N ASP A 93 -6.48 10.33 10.61
CA ASP A 93 -5.43 10.62 11.57
C ASP A 93 -4.29 11.39 10.88
N ARG A 94 -3.33 11.88 11.65
CA ARG A 94 -2.11 12.52 11.14
C ARG A 94 -0.90 11.65 11.44
N LYS A 95 -0.25 11.12 10.40
CA LYS A 95 1.04 10.42 10.48
C LYS A 95 2.15 11.46 10.33
N ASN A 96 2.73 11.88 11.45
CA ASN A 96 3.73 12.94 11.46
C ASN A 96 5.11 12.42 11.04
N TYR A 97 5.66 12.99 9.99
CA TYR A 97 7.05 12.80 9.57
C TYR A 97 7.47 13.96 8.67
N PHE A 98 8.80 14.21 8.56
CA PHE A 98 9.31 15.42 7.94
C PHE A 98 10.19 15.09 6.74
N TYR A 99 9.66 15.38 5.55
CA TYR A 99 10.37 15.29 4.28
C TYR A 99 10.09 16.54 3.45
N ALA A 100 11.04 16.94 2.62
CA ALA A 100 10.90 18.13 1.77
C ALA A 100 9.75 18.04 0.77
N ASP A 101 9.40 16.82 0.32
CA ASP A 101 8.29 16.52 -0.58
C ASP A 101 6.95 16.29 0.14
N LEU A 102 6.90 16.54 1.44
CA LEU A 102 5.69 16.57 2.26
C LEU A 102 5.59 17.91 3.01
N PRO A 103 5.16 19.01 2.34
CA PRO A 103 5.26 20.36 2.88
C PRO A 103 4.55 20.58 4.20
N GLN A 104 3.44 19.86 4.45
CA GLN A 104 2.66 19.99 5.69
C GLN A 104 3.31 19.27 6.89
N GLY A 105 4.36 18.46 6.70
CA GLY A 105 5.04 17.73 7.77
C GLY A 105 4.24 16.58 8.38
N TYR A 106 3.11 16.21 7.79
CA TYR A 106 2.31 15.04 8.13
C TYR A 106 1.55 14.52 6.92
N GLN A 107 1.25 13.25 6.93
CA GLN A 107 0.35 12.59 5.97
C GLN A 107 -1.03 12.43 6.62
N ILE A 108 -2.08 12.80 5.92
CA ILE A 108 -3.44 12.46 6.31
C ILE A 108 -3.67 11.02 5.89
N SER A 109 -3.93 10.15 6.87
CA SER A 109 -4.09 8.72 6.72
C SER A 109 -5.17 8.20 7.66
N GLN A 110 -5.42 6.90 7.71
CA GLN A 110 -6.38 6.29 8.63
C GLN A 110 -5.71 5.12 9.36
N PHE A 111 -5.85 5.03 10.67
CA PHE A 111 -5.26 3.96 11.47
C PHE A 111 -6.30 3.23 12.31
N THR A 112 -6.89 3.90 13.30
CA THR A 112 -7.79 3.27 14.26
C THR A 112 -9.18 2.97 13.71
N LYS A 113 -9.63 3.76 12.74
CA LYS A 113 -10.95 3.62 12.09
C LYS A 113 -10.83 3.75 10.58
N PRO A 114 -10.24 2.74 9.92
CA PRO A 114 -10.11 2.72 8.47
C PRO A 114 -11.49 2.61 7.81
N ILE A 115 -11.58 3.02 6.55
CA ILE A 115 -12.83 2.91 5.77
C ILE A 115 -13.22 1.46 5.51
N VAL A 116 -12.24 0.56 5.35
CA VAL A 116 -12.46 -0.88 5.15
C VAL A 116 -11.71 -1.65 6.23
N GLY A 117 -12.41 -2.53 6.91
CA GLY A 117 -11.87 -3.43 7.93
C GLY A 117 -11.38 -4.75 7.35
N GLU A 118 -11.48 -5.79 8.16
CA GLU A 118 -10.99 -7.13 7.79
C GLU A 118 -11.75 -7.73 6.60
N GLY A 119 -11.00 -8.50 5.82
CA GLY A 119 -11.48 -9.26 4.69
C GLY A 119 -10.54 -10.42 4.37
N GLU A 120 -10.73 -11.03 3.21
CA GLU A 120 -9.88 -12.14 2.76
C GLU A 120 -9.94 -12.28 1.24
N ILE A 121 -8.86 -12.78 0.66
CA ILE A 121 -8.82 -13.17 -0.74
C ILE A 121 -8.21 -14.55 -0.90
N ILE A 122 -8.66 -15.26 -1.94
CA ILE A 122 -8.07 -16.53 -2.36
C ILE A 122 -7.08 -16.23 -3.48
N ILE A 123 -5.84 -16.65 -3.31
CA ILE A 123 -4.80 -16.59 -4.34
C ILE A 123 -4.61 -17.97 -4.97
N ASP A 124 -4.39 -17.98 -6.28
CA ASP A 124 -4.13 -19.19 -7.05
C ASP A 124 -2.61 -19.33 -7.25
N LEU A 125 -2.06 -20.50 -6.98
CA LEU A 125 -0.65 -20.82 -7.15
C LEU A 125 -0.41 -21.61 -8.45
N ASP A 126 0.82 -21.58 -8.96
CA ASP A 126 1.17 -22.18 -10.25
C ASP A 126 1.02 -23.71 -10.26
N ASP A 127 1.04 -24.36 -9.10
CA ASP A 127 0.81 -25.81 -8.91
C ASP A 127 -0.67 -26.20 -8.85
N GLY A 128 -1.58 -25.22 -9.02
CA GLY A 128 -3.02 -25.42 -8.94
C GLY A 128 -3.57 -25.43 -7.50
N LEU A 129 -2.75 -25.19 -6.50
CA LEU A 129 -3.19 -25.00 -5.13
C LEU A 129 -3.76 -23.60 -4.92
N GLN A 130 -4.56 -23.45 -3.90
CA GLN A 130 -5.11 -22.17 -3.46
C GLN A 130 -4.76 -21.91 -2.02
N THR A 131 -4.48 -20.64 -1.71
CA THR A 131 -4.23 -20.17 -0.35
C THR A 131 -5.10 -18.96 -0.07
N THR A 132 -5.69 -18.93 1.12
CA THR A 132 -6.42 -17.75 1.61
C THR A 132 -5.46 -16.81 2.33
N VAL A 133 -5.49 -15.53 1.96
CA VAL A 133 -4.73 -14.48 2.62
C VAL A 133 -5.72 -13.47 3.21
N GLY A 134 -5.62 -13.25 4.51
CA GLY A 134 -6.42 -12.26 5.21
C GLY A 134 -5.99 -10.83 4.86
N ILE A 135 -6.97 -9.95 4.79
CA ILE A 135 -6.79 -8.51 4.72
C ILE A 135 -7.03 -7.96 6.12
N GLU A 136 -6.08 -7.21 6.64
CA GLU A 136 -6.23 -6.53 7.94
C GLU A 136 -7.12 -5.29 7.80
N ARG A 137 -6.86 -4.48 6.77
CA ARG A 137 -7.62 -3.27 6.45
C ARG A 137 -7.27 -2.74 5.07
N LEU A 138 -8.14 -1.86 4.57
CA LEU A 138 -7.81 -0.90 3.52
C LEU A 138 -8.13 0.50 4.04
N HIS A 139 -7.21 1.42 3.88
CA HIS A 139 -7.41 2.80 4.26
C HIS A 139 -7.02 3.78 3.16
N LEU A 140 -7.57 4.99 3.27
CA LEU A 140 -7.26 6.11 2.38
C LEU A 140 -6.16 6.97 2.98
N GLU A 141 -5.24 7.41 2.14
CA GLU A 141 -4.19 8.34 2.52
C GLU A 141 -3.71 9.21 1.34
N GLN A 142 -2.93 10.24 1.65
CA GLN A 142 -2.30 11.09 0.65
C GLN A 142 -0.96 10.49 0.20
N ASP A 143 -0.66 10.56 -1.10
CA ASP A 143 0.72 10.33 -1.56
C ASP A 143 1.61 11.54 -1.27
N ALA A 144 2.90 11.32 -1.05
CA ALA A 144 3.92 12.37 -0.95
C ALA A 144 4.36 12.85 -2.34
N GLY A 145 5.07 13.98 -2.40
CA GLY A 145 5.68 14.49 -3.63
C GLY A 145 6.87 13.64 -4.09
N LYS A 146 7.73 14.24 -4.89
CA LYS A 146 8.98 13.63 -5.33
C LYS A 146 10.16 14.53 -5.01
N SER A 147 11.22 13.94 -4.46
CA SER A 147 12.53 14.56 -4.32
C SER A 147 13.42 14.10 -5.47
N LEU A 148 13.91 15.03 -6.27
CA LEU A 148 14.74 14.81 -7.45
C LEU A 148 16.19 15.16 -7.11
N HIS A 149 17.08 14.16 -7.10
CA HIS A 149 18.48 14.29 -6.66
C HIS A 149 19.49 14.22 -7.81
N ASP A 150 19.03 13.89 -8.99
CA ASP A 150 19.84 13.62 -10.18
C ASP A 150 20.06 14.84 -11.10
N GLN A 151 19.31 15.91 -10.89
CA GLN A 151 19.33 17.09 -11.76
C GLN A 151 20.45 18.09 -11.44
N HIS A 152 21.07 18.00 -10.25
CA HIS A 152 22.13 18.91 -9.84
C HIS A 152 23.04 18.28 -8.74
N PRO A 153 24.38 18.47 -8.81
CA PRO A 153 25.30 17.78 -7.89
C PRO A 153 25.18 18.20 -6.41
N SER A 154 24.62 19.36 -6.11
CA SER A 154 24.50 19.91 -4.75
C SER A 154 23.13 20.44 -4.38
N LYS A 155 22.10 20.18 -5.20
CA LYS A 155 20.71 20.62 -4.94
C LYS A 155 19.75 19.48 -5.19
N SER A 156 18.72 19.42 -4.35
CA SER A 156 17.55 18.58 -4.60
C SER A 156 16.38 19.46 -5.06
N TYR A 157 15.67 19.00 -6.05
CA TYR A 157 14.46 19.68 -6.53
C TYR A 157 13.24 18.93 -6.00
N ILE A 158 12.17 19.67 -5.74
CA ILE A 158 10.91 19.11 -5.22
C ILE A 158 9.82 19.29 -6.27
N ASP A 159 9.17 18.17 -6.61
CA ASP A 159 7.98 18.15 -7.45
C ASP A 159 6.78 17.71 -6.60
N LEU A 160 5.85 18.63 -6.40
CA LEU A 160 4.63 18.42 -5.59
C LEU A 160 3.43 17.94 -6.42
N ASN A 161 3.60 17.63 -7.70
CA ASN A 161 2.49 17.15 -8.54
C ASN A 161 1.82 15.90 -7.95
N ARG A 162 2.62 14.99 -7.36
CA ARG A 162 2.09 13.78 -6.72
C ARG A 162 1.55 14.03 -5.31
N THR A 163 1.98 15.07 -4.62
CA THR A 163 1.54 15.40 -3.25
C THR A 163 0.01 15.49 -3.20
N GLY A 164 -0.61 14.72 -2.32
CA GLY A 164 -2.06 14.70 -2.15
C GLY A 164 -2.82 13.83 -3.16
N VAL A 165 -2.16 13.17 -4.10
CA VAL A 165 -2.80 12.12 -4.91
C VAL A 165 -3.36 11.05 -3.97
N ALA A 166 -4.55 10.57 -4.27
CA ALA A 166 -5.23 9.61 -3.41
C ALA A 166 -4.60 8.23 -3.51
N LEU A 167 -4.22 7.65 -2.37
CA LEU A 167 -3.78 6.27 -2.22
C LEU A 167 -4.81 5.45 -1.45
N MET A 168 -4.95 4.20 -1.87
CA MET A 168 -5.44 3.12 -1.02
C MET A 168 -4.25 2.31 -0.56
N GLU A 169 -4.07 2.16 0.76
CA GLU A 169 -3.14 1.20 1.33
C GLU A 169 -3.90 -0.03 1.78
N ILE A 170 -3.58 -1.18 1.18
CA ILE A 170 -4.18 -2.49 1.48
C ILE A 170 -3.16 -3.29 2.26
N VAL A 171 -3.45 -3.54 3.53
CA VAL A 171 -2.57 -4.25 4.45
C VAL A 171 -3.03 -5.70 4.57
N SER A 172 -2.15 -6.65 4.24
CA SER A 172 -2.44 -8.07 4.46
C SER A 172 -2.20 -8.48 5.90
N LYS A 173 -2.85 -9.56 6.35
CA LYS A 173 -2.40 -10.31 7.52
C LYS A 173 -1.09 -11.05 7.18
N PRO A 174 -0.25 -11.40 8.18
CA PRO A 174 1.02 -12.09 7.96
C PRO A 174 0.81 -13.60 7.72
N ASP A 175 -0.02 -13.92 6.73
CA ASP A 175 -0.43 -15.29 6.40
C ASP A 175 0.44 -15.94 5.34
N ILE A 176 1.18 -15.13 4.58
CA ILE A 176 2.00 -15.56 3.44
C ILE A 176 3.27 -16.25 3.96
N ARG A 177 3.63 -17.38 3.32
CA ARG A 177 4.75 -18.24 3.76
C ARG A 177 5.83 -18.44 2.70
N SER A 178 5.65 -17.95 1.48
CA SER A 178 6.62 -18.11 0.40
C SER A 178 6.66 -16.90 -0.53
N PRO A 179 7.79 -16.67 -1.25
CA PRO A 179 7.86 -15.65 -2.30
C PRO A 179 6.85 -15.87 -3.42
N GLN A 180 6.52 -17.12 -3.72
CA GLN A 180 5.53 -17.48 -4.73
C GLN A 180 4.13 -17.02 -4.33
N GLU A 181 3.74 -17.25 -3.09
CA GLU A 181 2.48 -16.75 -2.53
C GLU A 181 2.45 -15.22 -2.52
N ALA A 182 3.55 -14.55 -2.13
CA ALA A 182 3.66 -13.09 -2.15
C ALA A 182 3.46 -12.53 -3.57
N GLY A 183 4.12 -13.12 -4.57
CA GLY A 183 3.94 -12.74 -5.97
C GLY A 183 2.51 -12.98 -6.48
N ALA A 184 1.89 -14.10 -6.12
CA ALA A 184 0.50 -14.42 -6.46
C ALA A 184 -0.48 -13.42 -5.81
N TYR A 185 -0.25 -13.05 -4.55
CA TYR A 185 -1.03 -12.04 -3.83
C TYR A 185 -1.00 -10.69 -4.56
N VAL A 186 0.19 -10.17 -4.88
CA VAL A 186 0.33 -8.89 -5.61
C VAL A 186 -0.38 -8.94 -6.96
N LYS A 187 -0.22 -10.03 -7.72
CA LYS A 187 -0.92 -10.23 -9.01
C LYS A 187 -2.44 -10.23 -8.82
N LYS A 188 -2.95 -10.90 -7.79
CA LYS A 188 -4.39 -11.00 -7.49
C LYS A 188 -4.96 -9.62 -7.13
N ILE A 189 -4.32 -8.89 -6.20
CA ILE A 189 -4.75 -7.53 -5.82
C ILE A 189 -4.74 -6.61 -7.04
N ARG A 190 -3.65 -6.60 -7.83
CA ARG A 190 -3.56 -5.82 -9.06
C ARG A 190 -4.72 -6.12 -10.02
N SER A 191 -5.04 -7.39 -10.20
CA SER A 191 -6.13 -7.83 -11.08
C SER A 191 -7.49 -7.35 -10.58
N ILE A 192 -7.75 -7.45 -9.28
CA ILE A 192 -8.98 -6.95 -8.63
C ILE A 192 -9.10 -5.44 -8.84
N LEU A 193 -8.06 -4.66 -8.50
CA LEU A 193 -8.06 -3.20 -8.62
C LEU A 193 -8.34 -2.72 -10.04
N ARG A 194 -7.72 -3.38 -11.03
CA ARG A 194 -7.98 -3.09 -12.44
C ARG A 194 -9.38 -3.47 -12.88
N TYR A 195 -9.88 -4.62 -12.44
CA TYR A 195 -11.22 -5.10 -12.79
C TYR A 195 -12.32 -4.17 -12.26
N VAL A 196 -12.19 -3.70 -11.02
CA VAL A 196 -13.16 -2.75 -10.44
C VAL A 196 -12.94 -1.31 -10.91
N GLY A 197 -11.85 -1.04 -11.63
CA GLY A 197 -11.51 0.29 -12.15
C GLY A 197 -11.01 1.28 -11.09
N ALA A 198 -10.55 0.79 -9.94
CA ALA A 198 -10.10 1.64 -8.84
C ALA A 198 -8.66 2.14 -9.00
N CYS A 199 -7.79 1.34 -9.67
CA CYS A 199 -6.40 1.68 -9.98
C CYS A 199 -6.03 1.08 -11.34
N ASP A 200 -5.15 1.73 -12.09
CA ASP A 200 -4.64 1.24 -13.38
C ASP A 200 -3.64 0.07 -13.22
N GLY A 201 -3.06 -0.04 -12.01
CA GLY A 201 -2.09 -1.08 -11.68
C GLY A 201 -0.76 -0.94 -12.40
N ASN A 202 -0.39 0.28 -12.82
CA ASN A 202 0.87 0.54 -13.51
C ASN A 202 2.02 0.68 -12.51
N MET A 203 2.81 -0.39 -12.37
CA MET A 203 3.95 -0.42 -11.44
C MET A 203 5.12 0.41 -11.95
N GLU A 204 5.28 0.59 -13.27
CA GLU A 204 6.37 1.36 -13.86
C GLU A 204 6.23 2.87 -13.59
N GLU A 205 4.99 3.37 -13.56
CA GLU A 205 4.70 4.75 -13.19
C GLU A 205 4.53 4.96 -11.68
N GLY A 206 4.57 3.85 -10.89
CA GLY A 206 4.41 3.88 -9.45
C GLY A 206 2.95 4.01 -8.98
N SER A 207 1.97 3.78 -9.87
CA SER A 207 0.55 3.74 -9.49
C SER A 207 0.21 2.55 -8.58
N LEU A 208 1.02 1.50 -8.61
CA LEU A 208 0.93 0.36 -7.71
C LEU A 208 2.32 0.04 -7.17
N ARG A 209 2.45 -0.02 -5.85
CA ARG A 209 3.68 -0.38 -5.13
C ARG A 209 3.37 -1.44 -4.10
N ALA A 210 4.36 -2.26 -3.74
CA ALA A 210 4.23 -3.29 -2.72
C ALA A 210 5.43 -3.24 -1.79
N ASP A 211 5.18 -3.02 -0.51
CA ASP A 211 6.18 -3.07 0.55
C ASP A 211 6.04 -4.42 1.27
N CYS A 212 7.19 -5.06 1.50
CA CYS A 212 7.23 -6.44 1.94
C CYS A 212 7.83 -6.53 3.35
N ASN A 213 7.02 -6.92 4.32
CA ASN A 213 7.44 -7.17 5.69
C ASN A 213 7.75 -8.65 5.87
N VAL A 214 8.99 -8.97 6.19
CA VAL A 214 9.44 -10.36 6.34
C VAL A 214 9.99 -10.61 7.74
N SER A 215 9.61 -11.72 8.34
CA SER A 215 10.23 -12.26 9.54
C SER A 215 10.37 -13.78 9.44
N VAL A 216 11.07 -14.37 10.39
CA VAL A 216 11.18 -15.82 10.54
C VAL A 216 10.87 -16.22 11.96
N ARG A 217 10.27 -17.41 12.13
CA ARG A 217 10.02 -18.02 13.46
C ARG A 217 10.19 -19.53 13.37
N LYS A 218 10.34 -20.20 14.51
CA LYS A 218 10.11 -21.64 14.56
C LYS A 218 8.61 -21.91 14.51
N SER A 219 8.23 -22.99 13.84
CA SER A 219 6.82 -23.30 13.66
C SER A 219 6.08 -23.37 15.01
N GLY A 220 5.00 -22.58 15.13
CA GLY A 220 4.18 -22.50 16.35
C GLY A 220 4.67 -21.52 17.43
N GLU A 221 5.83 -20.88 17.25
CA GLU A 221 6.31 -19.82 18.15
C GLU A 221 5.74 -18.43 17.75
N GLU A 222 5.95 -17.44 18.62
CA GLU A 222 5.63 -16.03 18.35
C GLU A 222 6.35 -15.52 17.11
N PHE A 223 5.80 -14.49 16.47
CA PHE A 223 6.44 -13.86 15.32
C PHE A 223 7.79 -13.25 15.69
N GLY A 224 8.77 -13.46 14.84
CA GLY A 224 10.08 -12.83 14.97
C GLY A 224 10.10 -11.35 14.61
N THR A 225 11.27 -10.72 14.78
CA THR A 225 11.47 -9.32 14.39
C THR A 225 11.27 -9.14 12.89
N ARG A 226 10.41 -8.22 12.53
CA ARG A 226 10.07 -7.87 11.17
C ARG A 226 11.17 -7.01 10.53
N CYS A 227 11.52 -7.30 9.29
CA CYS A 227 12.34 -6.48 8.40
C CYS A 227 11.49 -6.04 7.21
N GLU A 228 11.68 -4.81 6.79
CA GLU A 228 11.04 -4.18 5.64
C GLU A 228 12.06 -3.95 4.52
#